data_573eac1d67787b8695841dcd482e3f14
#
_entry.id   573eac1d67787b8695841dcd482e3f14
#
_cell.length_a   1.000
_cell.length_b   1.000
_cell.length_c   1.000
_cell.angle_alpha   90.00
_cell.angle_beta   90.00
_cell.angle_gamma   90.00
#
_symmetry.space_group_name_H-M   'P 1'
#
loop_
_entity.id
_entity.type
_entity.pdbx_description
1 polymer ?
#
loop_
_entity_poly.entity_id
_entity_poly.type
_entity_poly.pdbx_seq_one_letter_code
_entity_poly.pdbx_strand_id
1 'polypeptide(L)' 'MMDNIEKTLEYYLFKRKEIMDFVNTKTNLTPDDIIHNGEEMSILEYKITALQVAKEN' A
#
# COMPACT_ATOMS: atom_id res chain seq x y z
N MET A 1 6.95 -6.68 21.72
CA MET A 1 7.47 -5.55 20.92
C MET A 1 7.56 -5.95 19.45
N MET A 2 7.04 -5.13 18.56
CA MET A 2 7.15 -5.39 17.13
C MET A 2 8.57 -5.14 16.64
N ASP A 3 9.05 -6.00 15.76
CA ASP A 3 10.35 -5.78 15.12
C ASP A 3 10.22 -4.78 13.97
N ASN A 4 11.33 -4.44 13.34
CA ASN A 4 11.36 -3.43 12.28
C ASN A 4 10.57 -3.87 11.04
N ILE A 5 10.55 -5.17 10.75
CA ILE A 5 9.80 -5.70 9.62
C ILE A 5 8.30 -5.51 9.85
N GLU A 6 7.83 -5.85 11.04
CA GLU A 6 6.41 -5.68 11.37
C GLU A 6 5.97 -4.24 11.38
N LYS A 7 6.79 -3.34 11.91
CA LYS A 7 6.48 -1.91 11.91
C LYS A 7 6.37 -1.36 10.50
N THR A 8 7.31 -1.74 9.65
CA THR A 8 7.33 -1.29 8.26
C THR A 8 6.15 -1.87 7.50
N LEU A 9 5.83 -3.14 7.74
CA LEU A 9 4.69 -3.78 7.11
C LEU A 9 3.39 -3.08 7.50
N GLU A 10 3.19 -2.77 8.78
CA GLU A 10 2.00 -2.05 9.22
C GLU A 10 1.88 -0.68 8.56
N TYR A 11 3.01 0.02 8.41
CA TYR A 11 3.01 1.31 7.73
C TYR A 11 2.52 1.18 6.29
N TYR A 12 3.03 0.19 5.55
CA TYR A 12 2.61 0.01 4.16
C TYR A 12 1.17 -0.49 4.03
N LEU A 13 0.72 -1.31 4.96
CA LEU A 13 -0.68 -1.75 4.98
C LEU A 13 -1.61 -0.55 5.22
N PHE A 14 -1.22 0.35 6.10
CA PHE A 14 -1.97 1.58 6.35
C PHE A 14 -2.00 2.47 5.11
N LYS A 15 -0.86 2.63 4.44
CA LYS A 15 -0.79 3.43 3.22
C LYS A 15 -1.66 2.84 2.11
N ARG A 16 -1.67 1.53 1.99
CA ARG A 16 -2.53 0.87 1.01
C ARG A 16 -4.00 1.15 1.28
N LYS A 17 -4.39 1.09 2.55
CA LYS A 17 -5.77 1.39 2.92
C LYS A 17 -6.13 2.84 2.60
N GLU A 18 -5.23 3.78 2.86
CA GLU A 18 -5.46 5.19 2.53
C GLU A 18 -5.73 5.38 1.04
N ILE A 19 -4.94 4.74 0.20
CA ILE A 19 -5.10 4.85 -1.24
C ILE A 19 -6.42 4.25 -1.68
N MET A 20 -6.79 3.09 -1.16
CA MET A 20 -8.05 2.44 -1.48
C MET A 20 -9.24 3.29 -1.04
N ASP A 21 -9.17 3.87 0.15
CA ASP A 21 -10.23 4.75 0.65
C ASP A 21 -10.37 5.98 -0.24
N PHE A 22 -9.24 6.57 -0.67
CA PHE A 22 -9.27 7.72 -1.56
C PHE A 22 -9.97 7.39 -2.88
N VAL A 23 -9.60 6.27 -3.49
CA VAL A 23 -10.19 5.85 -4.76
C VAL A 23 -11.69 5.56 -4.60
N ASN A 24 -12.07 4.93 -3.49
CA ASN A 24 -13.46 4.55 -3.25
C ASN A 24 -14.36 5.73 -2.92
N THR A 25 -13.80 6.79 -2.33
CA THR A 25 -14.62 7.93 -1.87
C THR A 25 -14.61 9.10 -2.83
N LYS A 26 -13.64 9.19 -3.71
CA LYS A 26 -13.57 10.31 -4.66
C LYS A 26 -14.59 10.11 -5.78
N THR A 27 -15.43 11.12 -6.01
CA THR A 27 -16.51 11.03 -6.98
C THR A 27 -16.05 11.27 -8.42
N ASN A 28 -14.98 12.04 -8.63
CA ASN A 28 -14.48 12.38 -9.95
C ASN A 28 -13.01 12.03 -10.10
N LEU A 29 -12.73 10.77 -10.43
CA LEU A 29 -11.37 10.32 -10.68
C LEU A 29 -10.97 10.69 -12.11
N THR A 30 -9.83 11.36 -12.23
CA THR A 30 -9.25 11.63 -13.54
C THR A 30 -8.40 10.45 -13.98
N PRO A 31 -8.09 10.32 -15.30
CA PRO A 31 -7.16 9.29 -15.73
C PRO A 31 -5.81 9.37 -15.01
N ASP A 32 -5.30 10.57 -14.73
CA ASP A 32 -4.05 10.73 -14.00
C ASP A 32 -4.15 10.19 -12.57
N ASP A 33 -5.29 10.42 -11.92
CA ASP A 33 -5.52 9.85 -10.57
C ASP A 33 -5.48 8.33 -10.61
N ILE A 34 -6.12 7.73 -11.61
CA ILE A 34 -6.17 6.28 -11.73
C ILE A 34 -4.77 5.71 -11.96
N ILE A 35 -4.02 6.32 -12.86
CA ILE A 35 -2.66 5.88 -13.18
C ILE A 35 -1.76 6.02 -11.95
N HIS A 36 -1.79 7.19 -11.31
CA HIS A 36 -0.93 7.46 -10.16
C HIS A 36 -1.23 6.49 -9.00
N ASN A 37 -2.51 6.32 -8.69
CA ASN A 37 -2.90 5.43 -7.60
C ASN A 37 -2.58 3.98 -7.93
N GLY A 38 -2.75 3.57 -9.18
CA GLY A 38 -2.39 2.23 -9.62
C GLY A 38 -0.91 1.96 -9.47
N GLU A 39 -0.06 2.93 -9.84
CA GLU A 39 1.38 2.80 -9.70
C GLU A 39 1.77 2.69 -8.22
N GLU A 40 1.21 3.54 -7.37
CA GLU A 40 1.48 3.48 -5.94
C GLU A 40 1.04 2.17 -5.33
N MET A 41 -0.13 1.66 -5.70
CA MET A 41 -0.62 0.38 -5.20
C MET A 41 0.30 -0.76 -5.61
N SER A 42 0.77 -0.76 -6.86
CA SER A 42 1.70 -1.80 -7.32
C SER A 42 2.99 -1.80 -6.53
N ILE A 43 3.54 -0.62 -6.27
CA ILE A 43 4.77 -0.50 -5.48
C ILE A 43 4.53 -0.97 -4.05
N LEU A 44 3.42 -0.56 -3.45
CA LEU A 44 3.09 -0.95 -2.08
C LEU A 44 2.87 -2.46 -1.97
N GLU A 45 2.18 -3.06 -2.92
CA GLU A 45 1.95 -4.51 -2.90
C GLU A 45 3.25 -5.28 -3.04
N TYR A 46 4.16 -4.80 -3.89
CA TYR A 46 5.49 -5.41 -4.00
C TYR A 46 6.22 -5.36 -2.66
N LYS A 47 6.23 -4.18 -2.03
CA LYS A 47 6.90 -4.00 -0.74
C LYS A 47 6.28 -4.84 0.36
N ILE A 48 4.95 -4.90 0.40
CA ILE A 48 4.23 -5.70 1.39
C ILE A 48 4.58 -7.17 1.23
N THR A 49 4.54 -7.67 -0.01
CA THR A 49 4.87 -9.07 -0.29
C THR A 49 6.31 -9.39 0.11
N ALA A 50 7.25 -8.50 -0.22
CA ALA A 50 8.65 -8.71 0.13
C ALA A 50 8.84 -8.78 1.65
N LEU A 51 8.16 -7.91 2.38
CA LEU A 51 8.25 -7.90 3.83
C LEU A 51 7.59 -9.12 4.46
N GLN A 52 6.49 -9.59 3.89
CA GLN A 52 5.83 -10.80 4.37
C GLN A 52 6.71 -12.04 4.17
N VAL A 53 7.38 -12.12 3.03
CA VAL A 53 8.32 -13.21 2.77
C VAL A 53 9.48 -13.15 3.76
N ALA A 54 10.02 -11.96 3.99
CA ALA A 54 11.11 -11.79 4.95
C ALA A 54 10.70 -12.18 6.36
N LYS A 55 9.47 -11.85 6.74
CA LYS A 55 8.96 -12.17 8.08
C LYS A 55 8.80 -13.68 8.27
N GLU A 56 8.41 -14.39 7.23
CA GLU A 56 8.19 -15.83 7.29
C GLU A 56 9.51 -16.63 7.32
N ASN A 57 10.58 -16.04 6.85
CA ASN A 57 11.89 -16.68 6.87
C ASN A 57 12.68 -16.29 8.11
#